data_67d7c185f74e85d23d6eb1bf13e44ba0
#
_entry.id   67d7c185f74e85d23d6eb1bf13e44ba0
#
_cell.length_a   1.000
_cell.length_b   1.000
_cell.length_c   1.000
_cell.angle_alpha   90.00
_cell.angle_beta   90.00
_cell.angle_gamma   90.00
#
_symmetry.space_group_name_H-M   'P 1'
#
loop_
_entity.id
_entity.type
_entity.pdbx_description
1 polymer ?
#
loop_
_entity_poly.entity_id
_entity_poly.type
_entity_poly.pdbx_seq_one_letter_code
_entity_poly.pdbx_strand_id
1 'polypeptide(L)'
;MEKIKALLRNKWFGFALATLLYTLWFVVWTGNLWLLLGIPVIYDLYISKYLYRWIGSRNARLCERSRSYRVVYEWVNAIVFATVVASLIHIFVFQMYVIPTSSMEKSLLVGDYLYVSKVAYGPQMPNTPLSFPFVHHTMPFSQTRKSFSEAIRWPYHRLRGLGRIERDDVVVFNFPAGDTVLVENQTATYYDVLRSYQTSLGPEEGRKELERQFTVISRPVDKRENYIKRCVALPGDTLRIVDGDVWVNGTQQRPIEGVERTYTVYAKSPLTQYALERLGITEYSGNGSVYHMNLTEKAAEELRRLDNVTSVYRYLYPLNGEVFPQWADERWSQDNYGPIWIPQKGATVALSTENLPLYRRIIEAYEGHTLAVDGKRILIDGEPAAEYTFAMDYYWMMGDNRHNSADSRFWGFVPEDHIV
;
A
#
# COMPACT_ATOMS: atom_id res chain seq x y z
N MET A 1 33.96 -37.08 0.74
CA MET A 1 32.88 -36.81 -0.24
C MET A 1 31.88 -37.95 -0.37
N GLU A 2 32.30 -39.20 -0.46
CA GLU A 2 31.37 -40.34 -0.62
C GLU A 2 30.39 -40.57 0.55
N LYS A 3 30.82 -40.40 1.81
CA LYS A 3 29.95 -40.50 2.99
C LYS A 3 28.83 -39.43 2.98
N ILE A 4 29.12 -38.22 2.50
CA ILE A 4 28.12 -37.14 2.38
C ILE A 4 27.14 -37.46 1.24
N LYS A 5 27.61 -37.99 0.12
CA LYS A 5 26.73 -38.43 -0.98
C LYS A 5 25.85 -39.59 -0.56
N ALA A 6 26.36 -40.54 0.24
CA ALA A 6 25.58 -41.64 0.78
C ALA A 6 24.50 -41.17 1.77
N LEU A 7 24.81 -40.18 2.62
CA LEU A 7 23.87 -39.55 3.54
C LEU A 7 22.73 -38.82 2.81
N LEU A 8 23.08 -38.03 1.78
CA LEU A 8 22.10 -37.33 0.94
C LEU A 8 21.20 -38.25 0.12
N ARG A 9 21.64 -39.47 -0.15
CA ARG A 9 20.84 -40.52 -0.83
C ARG A 9 19.89 -41.27 0.12
N ASN A 10 20.03 -41.08 1.46
CA ASN A 10 19.17 -41.73 2.42
C ASN A 10 17.82 -41.01 2.51
N LYS A 11 16.73 -41.69 2.17
CA LYS A 11 15.38 -41.15 2.18
C LYS A 11 14.93 -40.64 3.55
N TRP A 12 15.40 -41.28 4.63
CA TRP A 12 15.10 -40.83 6.00
C TRP A 12 15.85 -39.57 6.37
N PHE A 13 17.09 -39.42 5.92
CA PHE A 13 17.85 -38.18 6.09
C PHE A 13 17.20 -37.04 5.29
N GLY A 14 16.80 -37.30 4.03
CA GLY A 14 16.07 -36.35 3.20
C GLY A 14 14.75 -35.92 3.85
N PHE A 15 13.98 -36.88 4.39
CA PHE A 15 12.75 -36.58 5.12
C PHE A 15 13.02 -35.72 6.38
N ALA A 16 13.98 -36.12 7.22
CA ALA A 16 14.31 -35.35 8.43
C ALA A 16 14.77 -33.92 8.13
N LEU A 17 15.65 -33.75 7.14
CA LEU A 17 16.12 -32.44 6.71
C LEU A 17 14.99 -31.59 6.13
N ALA A 18 14.17 -32.16 5.24
CA ALA A 18 13.03 -31.45 4.67
C ALA A 18 11.99 -31.06 5.74
N THR A 19 11.71 -31.96 6.69
CA THR A 19 10.81 -31.66 7.81
C THR A 19 11.37 -30.58 8.72
N LEU A 20 12.67 -30.62 9.04
CA LEU A 20 13.33 -29.60 9.84
C LEU A 20 13.26 -28.22 9.16
N LEU A 21 13.66 -28.15 7.88
CA LEU A 21 13.62 -26.89 7.11
C LEU A 21 12.18 -26.39 6.96
N TYR A 22 11.23 -27.29 6.68
CA TYR A 22 9.82 -26.96 6.61
C TYR A 22 9.30 -26.40 7.94
N THR A 23 9.59 -27.07 9.04
CA THR A 23 9.16 -26.64 10.38
C THR A 23 9.76 -25.28 10.74
N LEU A 24 11.06 -25.08 10.53
CA LEU A 24 11.71 -23.80 10.83
C LEU A 24 11.21 -22.67 9.94
N TRP A 25 11.06 -22.91 8.65
CA TRP A 25 10.70 -21.88 7.68
C TRP A 25 9.20 -21.61 7.62
N PHE A 26 8.35 -22.63 7.64
CA PHE A 26 6.91 -22.44 7.48
C PHE A 26 6.16 -22.42 8.82
N VAL A 27 6.51 -23.27 9.78
CA VAL A 27 5.76 -23.32 11.06
C VAL A 27 6.25 -22.29 12.05
N VAL A 28 7.57 -22.27 12.33
CA VAL A 28 8.14 -21.36 13.34
C VAL A 28 8.15 -19.92 12.85
N TRP A 29 8.60 -19.68 11.62
CA TRP A 29 8.67 -18.34 11.06
C TRP A 29 7.27 -17.72 10.87
N THR A 30 6.29 -18.49 10.40
CA THR A 30 4.91 -18.00 10.26
C THR A 30 4.12 -17.97 11.57
N GLY A 31 4.57 -18.67 12.61
CA GLY A 31 3.82 -18.85 13.85
C GLY A 31 2.54 -19.67 13.72
N ASN A 32 2.31 -20.31 12.58
CA ASN A 32 1.07 -21.04 12.30
C ASN A 32 1.22 -22.55 12.47
N LEU A 33 0.75 -23.07 13.61
CA LEU A 33 0.85 -24.50 13.94
C LEU A 33 0.02 -25.40 13.01
N TRP A 34 -1.01 -24.89 12.31
CA TRP A 34 -1.76 -25.67 11.32
C TRP A 34 -0.90 -26.13 10.16
N LEU A 35 0.21 -25.46 9.88
CA LEU A 35 1.17 -25.88 8.86
C LEU A 35 1.90 -27.18 9.22
N LEU A 36 1.85 -27.65 10.48
CA LEU A 36 2.32 -28.98 10.84
C LEU A 36 1.61 -30.10 10.06
N LEU A 37 0.39 -29.85 9.58
CA LEU A 37 -0.33 -30.77 8.68
C LEU A 37 0.39 -31.00 7.33
N GLY A 38 1.38 -30.19 6.98
CA GLY A 38 2.25 -30.44 5.83
C GLY A 38 3.28 -31.57 6.05
N ILE A 39 3.60 -31.92 7.31
CA ILE A 39 4.56 -33.01 7.61
C ILE A 39 4.13 -34.37 7.04
N PRO A 40 2.86 -34.80 7.16
CA PRO A 40 2.36 -35.99 6.46
C PRO A 40 2.60 -35.99 4.95
N VAL A 41 2.49 -34.80 4.31
CA VAL A 41 2.77 -34.68 2.86
C VAL A 41 4.25 -34.91 2.58
N ILE A 42 5.14 -34.29 3.39
CA ILE A 42 6.60 -34.49 3.28
C ILE A 42 6.94 -35.98 3.54
N TYR A 43 6.30 -36.60 4.52
CA TYR A 43 6.45 -38.06 4.78
C TYR A 43 6.05 -38.88 3.55
N ASP A 44 4.94 -38.55 2.92
CA ASP A 44 4.50 -39.25 1.72
C ASP A 44 5.50 -39.10 0.57
N LEU A 45 6.00 -37.87 0.35
CA LEU A 45 6.96 -37.56 -0.71
C LEU A 45 8.27 -38.36 -0.58
N TYR A 46 8.81 -38.47 0.63
CA TYR A 46 10.13 -39.06 0.86
C TYR A 46 10.05 -40.54 1.20
N ILE A 47 9.03 -40.97 1.96
CA ILE A 47 8.98 -42.34 2.57
C ILE A 47 7.91 -43.21 1.94
N SER A 48 6.61 -42.86 2.08
CA SER A 48 5.51 -43.74 1.68
C SER A 48 5.29 -43.77 0.18
N LYS A 49 5.43 -42.61 -0.49
CA LYS A 49 5.18 -42.43 -1.92
C LYS A 49 3.78 -42.93 -2.33
N TYR A 50 2.83 -42.89 -1.40
CA TYR A 50 1.47 -43.40 -1.62
C TYR A 50 0.74 -42.60 -2.68
N LEU A 51 0.73 -41.26 -2.55
CA LEU A 51 0.12 -40.37 -3.52
C LEU A 51 0.80 -40.48 -4.90
N TYR A 52 2.14 -40.55 -4.91
CA TYR A 52 2.88 -40.73 -6.15
C TYR A 52 2.52 -42.07 -6.82
N ARG A 53 2.41 -43.16 -6.07
CA ARG A 53 2.00 -44.49 -6.61
C ARG A 53 0.56 -44.45 -7.10
N TRP A 54 -0.34 -43.81 -6.35
CA TRP A 54 -1.76 -43.78 -6.69
C TRP A 54 -2.05 -42.89 -7.89
N ILE A 55 -1.55 -41.64 -7.88
CA ILE A 55 -1.76 -40.66 -8.96
C ILE A 55 -0.75 -40.87 -10.09
N GLY A 56 0.53 -41.06 -9.76
CA GLY A 56 1.63 -41.15 -10.72
C GLY A 56 1.58 -42.43 -11.55
N SER A 57 1.25 -43.58 -10.95
CA SER A 57 1.15 -44.86 -11.70
C SER A 57 -0.01 -44.87 -12.70
N ARG A 58 -1.10 -44.19 -12.37
CA ARG A 58 -2.24 -44.04 -13.29
C ARG A 58 -1.90 -43.12 -14.46
N ASN A 59 -1.27 -41.98 -14.19
CA ASN A 59 -0.82 -41.07 -15.20
C ASN A 59 0.33 -41.64 -16.05
N ALA A 60 1.27 -42.40 -15.45
CA ALA A 60 2.33 -43.07 -16.17
C ALA A 60 1.78 -44.05 -17.23
N ARG A 61 0.81 -44.90 -16.87
CA ARG A 61 0.16 -45.79 -17.81
C ARG A 61 -0.55 -45.07 -18.96
N LEU A 62 -1.20 -43.93 -18.68
CA LEU A 62 -1.84 -43.13 -19.71
C LEU A 62 -0.82 -42.41 -20.62
N CYS A 63 0.30 -41.98 -20.05
CA CYS A 63 1.43 -41.40 -20.78
C CYS A 63 2.13 -42.40 -21.70
N GLU A 64 2.19 -43.67 -21.31
CA GLU A 64 2.70 -44.76 -22.15
C GLU A 64 1.78 -45.08 -23.31
N ARG A 65 0.47 -45.02 -23.08
CA ARG A 65 -0.56 -45.34 -24.09
C ARG A 65 -0.79 -44.23 -25.12
N SER A 66 -0.56 -42.97 -24.75
CA SER A 66 -0.84 -41.83 -25.64
C SER A 66 0.23 -40.78 -25.55
N ARG A 67 0.87 -40.49 -26.69
CA ARG A 67 1.86 -39.41 -26.83
C ARG A 67 1.23 -38.03 -26.55
N SER A 68 0.01 -37.77 -27.05
CA SER A 68 -0.70 -36.52 -26.84
C SER A 68 -1.02 -36.33 -25.36
N TYR A 69 -1.47 -37.35 -24.65
CA TYR A 69 -1.72 -37.29 -23.21
C TYR A 69 -0.44 -36.96 -22.43
N ARG A 70 0.69 -37.59 -22.77
CA ARG A 70 1.99 -37.32 -22.16
C ARG A 70 2.38 -35.84 -22.29
N VAL A 71 2.30 -35.29 -23.49
CA VAL A 71 2.63 -33.87 -23.78
C VAL A 71 1.75 -32.96 -22.96
N VAL A 72 0.44 -33.16 -22.96
CA VAL A 72 -0.51 -32.32 -22.18
C VAL A 72 -0.22 -32.42 -20.68
N TYR A 73 0.02 -33.65 -20.17
CA TYR A 73 0.35 -33.86 -18.75
C TYR A 73 1.63 -33.15 -18.31
N GLU A 74 2.69 -33.22 -19.14
CA GLU A 74 3.96 -32.54 -18.88
C GLU A 74 3.79 -31.02 -18.87
N TRP A 75 3.04 -30.46 -19.82
CA TRP A 75 2.71 -29.03 -19.86
C TRP A 75 1.89 -28.59 -18.64
N VAL A 76 0.85 -29.32 -18.29
CA VAL A 76 0.02 -29.02 -17.11
C VAL A 76 0.86 -29.03 -15.84
N ASN A 77 1.70 -30.07 -15.64
CA ASN A 77 2.59 -30.13 -14.48
C ASN A 77 3.59 -28.95 -14.45
N ALA A 78 4.19 -28.60 -15.58
CA ALA A 78 5.12 -27.48 -15.67
C ALA A 78 4.42 -26.15 -15.34
N ILE A 79 3.22 -25.92 -15.87
CA ILE A 79 2.44 -24.72 -15.59
C ILE A 79 2.04 -24.64 -14.11
N VAL A 80 1.53 -25.74 -13.53
CA VAL A 80 1.14 -25.78 -12.11
C VAL A 80 2.36 -25.54 -11.23
N PHE A 81 3.48 -26.21 -11.49
CA PHE A 81 4.71 -26.00 -10.73
C PHE A 81 5.20 -24.55 -10.82
N ALA A 82 5.29 -24.00 -12.04
CA ALA A 82 5.71 -22.61 -12.26
C ALA A 82 4.78 -21.61 -11.55
N THR A 83 3.46 -21.82 -11.62
CA THR A 83 2.46 -20.97 -10.95
C THR A 83 2.63 -21.00 -9.44
N VAL A 84 2.81 -22.18 -8.83
CA VAL A 84 3.00 -22.31 -7.37
C VAL A 84 4.29 -21.62 -6.94
N VAL A 85 5.41 -21.91 -7.61
CA VAL A 85 6.71 -21.30 -7.27
C VAL A 85 6.67 -19.78 -7.42
N ALA A 86 6.15 -19.29 -8.55
CA ALA A 86 6.05 -17.86 -8.78
C ALA A 86 5.11 -17.17 -7.77
N SER A 87 3.99 -17.81 -7.39
CA SER A 87 3.09 -17.29 -6.35
C SER A 87 3.78 -17.20 -4.99
N LEU A 88 4.56 -18.20 -4.60
CA LEU A 88 5.35 -18.16 -3.35
C LEU A 88 6.41 -17.05 -3.37
N ILE A 89 7.09 -16.87 -4.50
CA ILE A 89 8.04 -15.76 -4.66
C ILE A 89 7.33 -14.42 -4.52
N HIS A 90 6.19 -14.22 -5.19
CA HIS A 90 5.40 -12.99 -5.11
C HIS A 90 4.88 -12.68 -3.70
N ILE A 91 4.50 -13.70 -2.94
CA ILE A 91 3.98 -13.52 -1.59
C ILE A 91 5.12 -13.22 -0.60
N PHE A 92 6.24 -13.94 -0.67
CA PHE A 92 7.23 -13.97 0.41
C PHE A 92 8.56 -13.30 0.09
N VAL A 93 8.91 -13.09 -1.18
CA VAL A 93 10.25 -12.62 -1.55
C VAL A 93 10.19 -11.24 -2.18
N PHE A 94 9.58 -11.10 -3.34
CA PHE A 94 9.46 -9.82 -4.03
C PHE A 94 8.27 -9.77 -4.99
N GLN A 95 7.88 -8.56 -5.34
CA GLN A 95 6.87 -8.30 -6.35
C GLN A 95 7.34 -7.16 -7.26
N MET A 96 7.06 -7.27 -8.55
CA MET A 96 7.36 -6.22 -9.52
C MET A 96 6.13 -5.34 -9.75
N TYR A 97 6.37 -4.03 -9.83
CA TYR A 97 5.35 -3.02 -10.12
C TYR A 97 5.83 -2.09 -11.22
N VAL A 98 4.89 -1.42 -11.86
CA VAL A 98 5.15 -0.33 -12.81
C VAL A 98 4.55 0.94 -12.23
N ILE A 99 5.27 2.06 -12.30
CA ILE A 99 4.80 3.36 -11.83
C ILE A 99 3.75 3.91 -12.81
N PRO A 100 2.48 4.09 -12.40
CA PRO A 100 1.44 4.57 -13.31
C PRO A 100 1.21 6.09 -13.24
N THR A 101 1.71 6.78 -12.22
CA THR A 101 1.40 8.18 -11.94
C THR A 101 2.64 8.99 -11.57
N SER A 102 2.59 10.30 -11.77
CA SER A 102 3.68 11.24 -11.49
C SER A 102 3.79 11.68 -10.03
N SER A 103 3.08 11.06 -9.09
CA SER A 103 3.08 11.48 -7.67
C SER A 103 4.43 11.36 -6.95
N MET A 104 5.37 10.60 -7.54
CA MET A 104 6.76 10.44 -7.09
C MET A 104 7.75 10.93 -8.15
N GLU A 105 7.31 11.81 -9.06
CA GLU A 105 8.10 12.35 -10.17
C GLU A 105 9.46 12.84 -9.68
N LYS A 106 10.49 12.74 -10.52
CA LYS A 106 11.92 12.96 -10.24
C LYS A 106 12.58 11.95 -9.29
N SER A 107 11.84 11.31 -8.39
CA SER A 107 12.35 10.19 -7.61
C SER A 107 12.08 8.85 -8.29
N LEU A 108 10.88 8.70 -8.86
CA LEU A 108 10.43 7.54 -9.62
C LEU A 108 9.57 8.03 -10.80
N LEU A 109 9.96 7.66 -12.01
CA LEU A 109 9.32 8.15 -13.22
C LEU A 109 8.13 7.27 -13.64
N VAL A 110 7.15 7.86 -14.29
CA VAL A 110 6.05 7.10 -14.91
C VAL A 110 6.62 6.12 -15.92
N GLY A 111 6.24 4.84 -15.80
CA GLY A 111 6.73 3.74 -16.63
C GLY A 111 7.92 2.98 -16.05
N ASP A 112 8.53 3.44 -14.95
CA ASP A 112 9.59 2.71 -14.27
C ASP A 112 9.09 1.35 -13.75
N TYR A 113 9.95 0.33 -13.89
CA TYR A 113 9.74 -0.99 -13.33
C TYR A 113 10.41 -1.08 -11.96
N LEU A 114 9.64 -1.35 -10.93
CA LEU A 114 10.12 -1.45 -9.57
C LEU A 114 10.22 -2.90 -9.10
N TYR A 115 11.31 -3.21 -8.44
CA TYR A 115 11.49 -4.41 -7.65
C TYR A 115 11.20 -4.07 -6.18
N VAL A 116 10.10 -4.58 -5.64
CA VAL A 116 9.70 -4.36 -4.24
C VAL A 116 10.03 -5.58 -3.42
N SER A 117 10.99 -5.43 -2.51
CA SER A 117 11.44 -6.50 -1.61
C SER A 117 10.48 -6.63 -0.43
N LYS A 118 9.82 -7.77 -0.32
CA LYS A 118 8.98 -8.08 0.85
C LYS A 118 9.79 -8.53 2.06
N VAL A 119 11.01 -8.98 1.83
CA VAL A 119 11.92 -9.44 2.90
C VAL A 119 12.49 -8.26 3.69
N ALA A 120 12.51 -7.05 3.12
CA ALA A 120 13.06 -5.86 3.78
C ALA A 120 12.36 -5.58 5.11
N TYR A 121 11.05 -5.45 5.10
CA TYR A 121 10.24 -5.18 6.30
C TYR A 121 9.53 -6.44 6.84
N GLY A 122 9.71 -7.57 6.17
CA GLY A 122 9.05 -8.84 6.46
C GLY A 122 7.77 -9.04 5.64
N PRO A 123 7.66 -10.19 4.95
CA PRO A 123 6.50 -10.48 4.13
C PRO A 123 5.25 -10.63 5.00
N GLN A 124 4.14 -10.14 4.47
CA GLN A 124 2.84 -10.27 5.10
C GLN A 124 2.15 -11.57 4.65
N MET A 125 1.58 -12.31 5.59
CA MET A 125 0.70 -13.43 5.26
C MET A 125 -0.57 -12.89 4.57
N PRO A 126 -0.99 -13.47 3.43
CA PRO A 126 -2.18 -12.97 2.75
C PRO A 126 -3.44 -13.15 3.63
N ASN A 127 -4.23 -12.07 3.75
CA ASN A 127 -5.50 -12.14 4.46
C ASN A 127 -6.51 -13.06 3.75
N THR A 128 -6.42 -13.13 2.41
CA THR A 128 -7.27 -14.00 1.57
C THR A 128 -6.42 -15.03 0.83
N PRO A 129 -6.05 -16.16 1.50
CA PRO A 129 -5.14 -17.16 0.92
C PRO A 129 -5.73 -17.86 -0.31
N LEU A 130 -7.06 -17.92 -0.43
CA LEU A 130 -7.73 -18.51 -1.60
C LEU A 130 -7.95 -17.42 -2.65
N SER A 131 -6.92 -17.17 -3.45
CA SER A 131 -6.94 -16.17 -4.53
C SER A 131 -6.49 -16.79 -5.85
N PHE A 132 -7.05 -16.27 -6.96
CA PHE A 132 -6.59 -16.67 -8.29
C PHE A 132 -5.17 -16.13 -8.53
N PRO A 133 -4.21 -17.00 -8.92
CA PRO A 133 -2.81 -16.60 -9.09
C PRO A 133 -2.65 -15.44 -10.08
N PHE A 134 -1.78 -14.47 -9.75
CA PHE A 134 -1.43 -13.30 -10.55
C PHE A 134 -2.58 -12.32 -10.86
N VAL A 135 -3.74 -12.52 -10.24
CA VAL A 135 -4.88 -11.59 -10.35
C VAL A 135 -5.10 -10.90 -9.01
N HIS A 136 -5.00 -9.57 -9.00
CA HIS A 136 -4.99 -8.81 -7.74
C HIS A 136 -6.35 -8.82 -7.03
N HIS A 137 -7.39 -8.21 -7.58
CA HIS A 137 -8.69 -8.06 -6.90
C HIS A 137 -9.90 -8.51 -7.75
N THR A 138 -9.87 -8.33 -9.07
CA THR A 138 -11.02 -8.59 -9.96
C THR A 138 -10.62 -9.49 -11.11
N MET A 139 -11.44 -10.48 -11.43
CA MET A 139 -11.17 -11.43 -12.51
C MET A 139 -11.07 -10.71 -13.85
N PRO A 140 -10.17 -11.17 -14.76
CA PRO A 140 -10.13 -10.65 -16.13
C PRO A 140 -11.50 -10.71 -16.79
N PHE A 141 -11.80 -9.68 -17.59
CA PHE A 141 -13.08 -9.53 -18.31
C PHE A 141 -14.33 -9.32 -17.43
N SER A 142 -14.14 -8.96 -16.15
CA SER A 142 -15.24 -8.62 -15.24
C SER A 142 -14.87 -7.37 -14.44
N GLN A 143 -15.86 -6.53 -14.10
CA GLN A 143 -15.66 -5.36 -13.24
C GLN A 143 -16.00 -5.65 -11.77
N THR A 144 -16.81 -6.68 -11.51
CA THR A 144 -17.36 -6.97 -10.18
C THR A 144 -16.94 -8.32 -9.61
N ARG A 145 -16.57 -9.31 -10.47
CA ARG A 145 -16.27 -10.66 -10.02
C ARG A 145 -14.92 -10.70 -9.30
N LYS A 146 -14.95 -11.01 -8.00
CA LYS A 146 -13.77 -11.14 -7.17
C LYS A 146 -12.83 -12.26 -7.66
N SER A 147 -11.52 -12.01 -7.64
CA SER A 147 -10.47 -13.00 -7.93
C SER A 147 -10.08 -13.83 -6.69
N PHE A 148 -10.72 -13.59 -5.55
CA PHE A 148 -10.43 -14.20 -4.26
C PHE A 148 -11.71 -14.66 -3.58
N SER A 149 -11.56 -15.61 -2.64
CA SER A 149 -12.62 -16.08 -1.77
C SER A 149 -12.40 -15.59 -0.35
N GLU A 150 -13.46 -15.13 0.28
CA GLU A 150 -13.47 -14.70 1.68
C GLU A 150 -13.92 -15.82 2.64
N ALA A 151 -14.10 -17.06 2.12
CA ALA A 151 -14.46 -18.21 2.94
C ALA A 151 -13.39 -18.55 3.99
N ILE A 152 -12.12 -18.23 3.68
CA ILE A 152 -11.00 -18.31 4.62
C ILE A 152 -10.36 -16.93 4.67
N ARG A 153 -10.40 -16.29 5.84
CA ARG A 153 -9.71 -15.04 6.13
C ARG A 153 -8.73 -15.26 7.27
N TRP A 154 -7.48 -14.88 7.06
CA TRP A 154 -6.48 -14.88 8.13
C TRP A 154 -6.36 -13.47 8.72
N PRO A 155 -6.15 -13.38 10.05
CA PRO A 155 -5.83 -12.08 10.67
C PRO A 155 -4.49 -11.58 10.14
N TYR A 156 -4.24 -10.29 10.31
CA TYR A 156 -2.95 -9.70 10.00
C TYR A 156 -1.83 -10.44 10.75
N HIS A 157 -0.83 -10.86 9.99
CA HIS A 157 0.39 -11.43 10.53
C HIS A 157 1.56 -11.12 9.59
N ARG A 158 2.53 -10.37 10.09
CA ARG A 158 3.78 -10.05 9.39
C ARG A 158 4.90 -10.93 9.90
N LEU A 159 5.62 -11.54 8.98
CA LEU A 159 6.81 -12.31 9.29
C LEU A 159 7.98 -11.37 9.57
N ARG A 160 8.98 -11.84 10.29
CA ARG A 160 10.15 -11.02 10.62
C ARG A 160 10.92 -10.65 9.35
N GLY A 161 11.16 -9.35 9.17
CA GLY A 161 11.98 -8.81 8.09
C GLY A 161 13.46 -8.66 8.46
N LEU A 162 14.24 -8.17 7.52
CA LEU A 162 15.67 -7.87 7.69
C LEU A 162 15.90 -6.51 8.36
N GLY A 163 14.96 -5.57 8.20
CA GLY A 163 15.02 -4.22 8.73
C GLY A 163 13.67 -3.73 9.25
N ARG A 164 13.60 -2.44 9.50
CA ARG A 164 12.38 -1.70 9.86
C ARG A 164 12.23 -0.52 8.93
N ILE A 165 11.02 0.00 8.82
CA ILE A 165 10.76 1.23 8.08
C ILE A 165 11.45 2.39 8.80
N GLU A 166 12.20 3.19 8.03
CA GLU A 166 12.87 4.40 8.50
C GLU A 166 12.25 5.63 7.84
N ARG A 167 12.54 6.82 8.41
CA ARG A 167 12.13 8.07 7.76
C ARG A 167 12.87 8.19 6.43
N ASP A 168 12.15 8.73 5.46
CA ASP A 168 12.57 8.94 4.07
C ASP A 168 12.62 7.68 3.20
N ASP A 169 12.32 6.49 3.74
CA ASP A 169 12.13 5.29 2.94
C ASP A 169 10.97 5.46 1.94
N VAL A 170 11.18 4.95 0.73
CA VAL A 170 10.12 4.84 -0.27
C VAL A 170 9.42 3.50 -0.09
N VAL A 171 8.15 3.53 0.30
CA VAL A 171 7.39 2.38 0.76
C VAL A 171 6.20 2.11 -0.15
N VAL A 172 6.00 0.83 -0.49
CA VAL A 172 4.77 0.36 -1.13
C VAL A 172 3.79 -0.11 -0.06
N PHE A 173 2.54 0.30 -0.20
CA PHE A 173 1.48 -0.07 0.73
C PHE A 173 0.12 -0.18 0.03
N ASN A 174 -0.79 -0.94 0.64
CA ASN A 174 -2.17 -1.03 0.19
C ASN A 174 -2.91 0.27 0.56
N PHE A 175 -3.67 0.81 -0.37
CA PHE A 175 -4.35 2.11 -0.21
C PHE A 175 -5.31 2.10 0.99
N PRO A 176 -5.11 2.95 2.01
CA PRO A 176 -5.89 2.90 3.24
C PRO A 176 -7.39 3.17 3.03
N ALA A 177 -7.73 4.09 2.13
CA ALA A 177 -9.12 4.42 1.80
C ALA A 177 -9.72 3.52 0.69
N GLY A 178 -9.01 2.45 0.30
CA GLY A 178 -9.45 1.48 -0.72
C GLY A 178 -10.27 0.30 -0.19
N ASP A 179 -10.71 0.36 1.07
CA ASP A 179 -11.58 -0.64 1.69
C ASP A 179 -12.97 -0.71 1.05
N THR A 180 -13.45 0.42 0.56
CA THR A 180 -14.71 0.57 -0.15
C THR A 180 -14.46 1.25 -1.50
N VAL A 181 -15.00 0.69 -2.57
CA VAL A 181 -14.77 1.14 -3.94
C VAL A 181 -16.07 1.26 -4.71
N LEU A 182 -16.21 2.33 -5.48
CA LEU A 182 -17.27 2.51 -6.47
C LEU A 182 -16.83 1.88 -7.80
N VAL A 183 -17.57 0.87 -8.28
CA VAL A 183 -17.17 0.11 -9.48
C VAL A 183 -17.11 1.00 -10.71
N GLU A 184 -18.07 1.89 -10.85
CA GLU A 184 -18.23 2.78 -12.00
C GLU A 184 -17.34 4.02 -11.94
N ASN A 185 -16.78 4.34 -10.75
CA ASN A 185 -15.89 5.49 -10.54
C ASN A 185 -14.70 5.13 -9.64
N GLN A 186 -13.67 4.53 -10.22
CA GLN A 186 -12.46 4.14 -9.51
C GLN A 186 -11.37 5.24 -9.45
N THR A 187 -11.63 6.40 -10.04
CA THR A 187 -10.70 7.55 -10.01
C THR A 187 -10.84 8.38 -8.73
N ALA A 188 -12.02 8.39 -8.13
CA ALA A 188 -12.31 9.06 -6.87
C ALA A 188 -12.45 8.04 -5.73
N THR A 189 -12.11 8.41 -4.50
CA THR A 189 -12.36 7.55 -3.36
C THR A 189 -13.85 7.51 -3.01
N TYR A 190 -14.33 6.38 -2.50
CA TYR A 190 -15.69 6.26 -1.99
C TYR A 190 -16.01 7.38 -0.99
N TYR A 191 -15.07 7.71 -0.11
CA TYR A 191 -15.25 8.69 0.96
C TYR A 191 -15.36 10.12 0.45
N ASP A 192 -14.66 10.49 -0.61
CA ASP A 192 -14.75 11.82 -1.22
C ASP A 192 -16.09 12.00 -1.94
N VAL A 193 -16.50 10.98 -2.70
CA VAL A 193 -17.80 10.98 -3.36
C VAL A 193 -18.93 11.02 -2.33
N LEU A 194 -18.85 10.15 -1.30
CA LEU A 194 -19.84 10.14 -0.22
C LEU A 194 -19.97 11.51 0.46
N ARG A 195 -18.85 12.17 0.75
CA ARG A 195 -18.84 13.51 1.37
C ARG A 195 -19.54 14.54 0.49
N SER A 196 -19.28 14.51 -0.82
CA SER A 196 -19.94 15.40 -1.78
C SER A 196 -21.47 15.22 -1.77
N TYR A 197 -21.95 13.96 -1.78
CA TYR A 197 -23.37 13.65 -1.70
C TYR A 197 -23.96 14.06 -0.34
N GLN A 198 -23.26 13.82 0.75
CA GLN A 198 -23.71 14.19 2.08
C GLN A 198 -23.78 15.71 2.30
N THR A 199 -22.86 16.45 1.72
CA THR A 199 -22.88 17.92 1.74
C THR A 199 -24.11 18.46 1.02
N SER A 200 -24.49 17.82 -0.09
CA SER A 200 -25.61 18.28 -0.94
C SER A 200 -26.99 17.84 -0.43
N LEU A 201 -27.10 16.61 0.12
CA LEU A 201 -28.38 15.95 0.43
C LEU A 201 -28.56 15.63 1.92
N GLY A 202 -27.52 15.85 2.74
CA GLY A 202 -27.50 15.43 4.14
C GLY A 202 -26.94 14.01 4.33
N PRO A 203 -26.58 13.63 5.57
CA PRO A 203 -25.78 12.43 5.85
C PRO A 203 -26.45 11.11 5.40
N GLU A 204 -27.73 10.93 5.67
CA GLU A 204 -28.43 9.68 5.34
C GLU A 204 -28.86 9.62 3.88
N GLU A 205 -29.46 10.68 3.37
CA GLU A 205 -29.99 10.72 2.01
C GLU A 205 -28.84 10.70 0.99
N GLY A 206 -27.74 11.40 1.27
CA GLY A 206 -26.53 11.36 0.44
C GLY A 206 -25.95 9.96 0.33
N ARG A 207 -25.93 9.16 1.42
CA ARG A 207 -25.49 7.77 1.35
C ARG A 207 -26.44 6.90 0.50
N LYS A 208 -27.74 7.01 0.70
CA LYS A 208 -28.72 6.24 -0.07
C LYS A 208 -28.65 6.55 -1.55
N GLU A 209 -28.50 7.83 -1.90
CA GLU A 209 -28.39 8.25 -3.30
C GLU A 209 -27.09 7.74 -3.96
N LEU A 210 -25.98 7.76 -3.24
CA LEU A 210 -24.73 7.17 -3.70
C LEU A 210 -24.87 5.67 -3.95
N GLU A 211 -25.44 4.91 -3.00
CA GLU A 211 -25.65 3.47 -3.13
C GLU A 211 -26.67 3.10 -4.24
N ARG A 212 -27.55 4.04 -4.60
CA ARG A 212 -28.48 3.89 -5.74
C ARG A 212 -27.77 4.08 -7.08
N GLN A 213 -26.80 5.00 -7.14
CA GLN A 213 -26.11 5.35 -8.39
C GLN A 213 -24.91 4.47 -8.69
N PHE A 214 -24.26 3.93 -7.67
CA PHE A 214 -23.01 3.19 -7.81
C PHE A 214 -23.09 1.80 -7.19
N THR A 215 -22.40 0.85 -7.84
CA THR A 215 -22.15 -0.47 -7.23
C THR A 215 -21.01 -0.36 -6.24
N VAL A 216 -21.30 -0.54 -4.95
CA VAL A 216 -20.34 -0.45 -3.86
C VAL A 216 -19.79 -1.84 -3.55
N ILE A 217 -18.48 -1.99 -3.57
CA ILE A 217 -17.80 -3.25 -3.19
C ILE A 217 -16.76 -2.99 -2.08
N SER A 218 -16.61 -3.95 -1.16
CA SER A 218 -15.55 -3.93 -0.15
C SER A 218 -14.36 -4.78 -0.57
N ARG A 219 -13.14 -4.34 -0.21
CA ARG A 219 -11.89 -5.06 -0.47
C ARG A 219 -11.12 -5.27 0.84
N PRO A 220 -10.70 -6.51 1.18
CA PRO A 220 -9.77 -6.75 2.26
C PRO A 220 -8.41 -6.09 1.95
N VAL A 221 -7.57 -5.90 2.97
CA VAL A 221 -6.34 -5.11 2.88
C VAL A 221 -5.43 -5.60 1.73
N ASP A 222 -5.18 -6.90 1.64
CA ASP A 222 -4.33 -7.53 0.62
C ASP A 222 -4.89 -7.47 -0.82
N LYS A 223 -6.09 -6.89 -1.00
CA LYS A 223 -6.77 -6.73 -2.30
C LYS A 223 -7.04 -5.26 -2.67
N ARG A 224 -6.56 -4.32 -1.88
CA ARG A 224 -6.63 -2.88 -2.19
C ARG A 224 -5.54 -2.48 -3.16
N GLU A 225 -5.73 -1.37 -3.85
CA GLU A 225 -4.72 -0.82 -4.76
C GLU A 225 -3.38 -0.57 -4.04
N ASN A 226 -2.29 -0.83 -4.74
CA ASN A 226 -0.96 -0.58 -4.20
C ASN A 226 -0.52 0.85 -4.53
N TYR A 227 -0.14 1.59 -3.51
CA TYR A 227 0.42 2.93 -3.62
C TYR A 227 1.89 2.92 -3.22
N ILE A 228 2.66 3.85 -3.76
CA ILE A 228 4.05 4.08 -3.39
C ILE A 228 4.23 5.53 -2.99
N LYS A 229 4.78 5.77 -1.80
CA LYS A 229 5.03 7.09 -1.25
C LYS A 229 6.27 7.06 -0.36
N ARG A 230 6.75 8.23 0.01
CA ARG A 230 7.82 8.36 0.99
C ARG A 230 7.25 8.37 2.41
N CYS A 231 7.85 7.56 3.29
CA CYS A 231 7.54 7.55 4.72
C CYS A 231 8.19 8.78 5.38
N VAL A 232 7.37 9.78 5.70
CA VAL A 232 7.86 11.06 6.23
C VAL A 232 7.90 11.08 7.75
N ALA A 233 6.94 10.39 8.39
CA ALA A 233 6.92 10.28 9.85
C ALA A 233 6.54 8.86 10.28
N LEU A 234 7.15 8.44 11.39
CA LEU A 234 7.07 7.11 11.99
C LEU A 234 6.08 7.11 13.18
N PRO A 235 5.69 5.93 13.68
CA PRO A 235 4.88 5.83 14.90
C PRO A 235 5.53 6.58 16.08
N GLY A 236 4.74 7.41 16.76
CA GLY A 236 5.17 8.26 17.87
C GLY A 236 5.73 9.64 17.46
N ASP A 237 5.96 9.90 16.18
CA ASP A 237 6.42 11.20 15.71
C ASP A 237 5.30 12.25 15.77
N THR A 238 5.71 13.51 15.88
CA THR A 238 4.85 14.68 15.67
C THR A 238 5.28 15.39 14.40
N LEU A 239 4.36 15.46 13.43
CA LEU A 239 4.58 16.07 12.13
C LEU A 239 3.92 17.44 12.05
N ARG A 240 4.58 18.40 11.41
CA ARG A 240 4.05 19.71 11.03
C ARG A 240 4.58 20.09 9.65
N ILE A 241 3.76 20.77 8.85
CA ILE A 241 4.18 21.38 7.59
C ILE A 241 4.02 22.88 7.75
N VAL A 242 5.04 23.66 7.41
CA VAL A 242 5.06 25.13 7.46
C VAL A 242 5.58 25.63 6.12
N ASP A 243 4.74 26.35 5.40
CA ASP A 243 5.03 26.89 4.07
C ASP A 243 5.59 25.83 3.09
N GLY A 244 5.02 24.61 3.16
CA GLY A 244 5.40 23.45 2.36
C GLY A 244 6.65 22.69 2.83
N ASP A 245 7.31 23.16 3.90
CA ASP A 245 8.44 22.47 4.50
C ASP A 245 8.01 21.56 5.66
N VAL A 246 8.50 20.35 5.63
CA VAL A 246 8.13 19.31 6.59
C VAL A 246 9.02 19.37 7.83
N TRP A 247 8.39 19.32 9.00
CA TRP A 247 9.04 19.27 10.30
C TRP A 247 8.58 18.04 11.07
N VAL A 248 9.53 17.29 11.59
CA VAL A 248 9.25 16.10 12.41
C VAL A 248 9.96 16.25 13.75
N ASN A 249 9.20 16.16 14.83
CA ASN A 249 9.70 16.33 16.21
C ASN A 249 10.46 17.66 16.40
N GLY A 250 9.97 18.74 15.75
CA GLY A 250 10.58 20.06 15.83
C GLY A 250 11.84 20.27 14.97
N THR A 251 12.24 19.24 14.20
CA THR A 251 13.38 19.34 13.29
C THR A 251 12.88 19.33 11.84
N GLN A 252 13.38 20.28 11.04
CA GLN A 252 13.06 20.34 9.63
C GLN A 252 13.68 19.15 8.89
N GLN A 253 12.87 18.51 8.03
CA GLN A 253 13.35 17.43 7.15
C GLN A 253 14.46 17.95 6.26
N ARG A 254 15.51 17.17 6.09
CA ARG A 254 16.60 17.50 5.16
C ARG A 254 16.06 17.60 3.73
N PRO A 255 16.61 18.51 2.89
CA PRO A 255 16.26 18.54 1.48
C PRO A 255 16.45 17.16 0.83
N ILE A 256 15.42 16.67 0.19
CA ILE A 256 15.46 15.42 -0.57
C ILE A 256 15.54 15.78 -2.04
N GLU A 257 16.54 15.24 -2.73
CA GLU A 257 16.68 15.40 -4.18
C GLU A 257 15.46 14.76 -4.87
N GLY A 258 14.88 15.45 -5.84
CA GLY A 258 13.69 14.98 -6.56
C GLY A 258 12.35 15.42 -5.95
N VAL A 259 12.31 16.01 -4.75
CA VAL A 259 11.05 16.59 -4.24
C VAL A 259 10.67 17.83 -5.05
N GLU A 260 9.47 17.79 -5.64
CA GLU A 260 8.89 18.87 -6.42
C GLU A 260 7.78 19.60 -5.65
N ARG A 261 7.69 20.90 -5.89
CA ARG A 261 6.62 21.77 -5.42
C ARG A 261 6.14 22.65 -6.55
N THR A 262 4.94 23.16 -6.46
CA THR A 262 4.44 24.13 -7.45
C THR A 262 5.05 25.51 -7.21
N TYR A 263 5.53 26.10 -8.29
CA TYR A 263 6.05 27.48 -8.32
C TYR A 263 5.27 28.29 -9.35
N THR A 264 5.08 29.56 -9.04
CA THR A 264 4.65 30.57 -10.00
C THR A 264 5.87 31.26 -10.57
N VAL A 265 6.04 31.19 -11.88
CA VAL A 265 7.18 31.74 -12.64
C VAL A 265 6.67 32.87 -13.53
N TYR A 266 7.26 34.05 -13.39
CA TYR A 266 6.99 35.19 -14.24
C TYR A 266 8.13 35.37 -15.24
N ALA A 267 7.79 35.45 -16.53
CA ALA A 267 8.75 35.59 -17.61
C ALA A 267 8.43 36.82 -18.49
N LYS A 268 9.47 37.51 -18.98
CA LYS A 268 9.37 38.65 -19.92
C LYS A 268 8.99 38.17 -21.33
N SER A 269 9.36 36.97 -21.66
CA SER A 269 9.07 36.27 -22.93
C SER A 269 8.85 34.79 -22.69
N PRO A 270 8.15 34.09 -23.61
CA PRO A 270 7.91 32.64 -23.45
C PRO A 270 9.20 31.87 -23.24
N LEU A 271 9.14 30.91 -22.29
CA LEU A 271 10.22 29.95 -22.09
C LEU A 271 10.29 29.00 -23.29
N THR A 272 11.47 28.75 -23.79
CA THR A 272 11.66 27.83 -24.92
C THR A 272 11.50 26.39 -24.46
N GLN A 273 11.01 25.54 -25.34
CA GLN A 273 10.90 24.11 -25.10
C GLN A 273 12.27 23.50 -24.68
N TYR A 274 13.34 23.95 -25.33
CA TYR A 274 14.71 23.56 -25.01
C TYR A 274 15.09 23.89 -23.55
N ALA A 275 14.71 25.07 -23.07
CA ALA A 275 15.00 25.45 -21.67
C ALA A 275 14.23 24.57 -20.68
N LEU A 276 12.95 24.28 -20.96
CA LEU A 276 12.13 23.40 -20.14
C LEU A 276 12.68 21.97 -20.09
N GLU A 277 13.03 21.40 -21.24
CA GLU A 277 13.62 20.06 -21.34
C GLU A 277 14.98 19.97 -20.65
N ARG A 278 15.85 20.96 -20.83
CA ARG A 278 17.17 21.01 -20.17
C ARG A 278 17.04 21.05 -18.64
N LEU A 279 16.02 21.73 -18.12
CA LEU A 279 15.74 21.82 -16.70
C LEU A 279 14.90 20.62 -16.20
N GLY A 280 14.53 19.72 -17.10
CA GLY A 280 13.71 18.56 -16.78
C GLY A 280 12.30 18.91 -16.31
N ILE A 281 11.76 20.03 -16.77
CA ILE A 281 10.41 20.49 -16.40
C ILE A 281 9.38 19.78 -17.26
N THR A 282 8.60 18.88 -16.67
CA THR A 282 7.63 18.02 -17.36
C THR A 282 6.20 18.47 -17.13
N GLU A 283 5.91 19.04 -15.94
CA GLU A 283 4.57 19.46 -15.54
C GLU A 283 4.49 20.96 -15.39
N TYR A 284 3.81 21.64 -16.31
CA TYR A 284 3.59 23.08 -16.25
C TYR A 284 2.32 23.49 -16.98
N SER A 285 1.77 24.62 -16.59
CA SER A 285 0.68 25.33 -17.27
C SER A 285 1.01 26.83 -17.34
N GLY A 286 0.50 27.54 -18.33
CA GLY A 286 0.70 28.99 -18.45
C GLY A 286 0.57 29.52 -19.86
N ASN A 287 0.66 30.85 -20.00
CA ASN A 287 0.38 31.58 -21.23
C ASN A 287 1.57 32.40 -21.79
N GLY A 288 2.78 32.03 -21.43
CA GLY A 288 4.02 32.68 -21.90
C GLY A 288 4.56 33.83 -21.03
N SER A 289 3.75 34.44 -20.16
CA SER A 289 4.17 35.45 -19.20
C SER A 289 4.15 34.96 -17.77
N VAL A 290 3.20 34.07 -17.46
CA VAL A 290 3.01 33.46 -16.14
C VAL A 290 2.85 31.97 -16.32
N TYR A 291 3.62 31.21 -15.55
CA TYR A 291 3.56 29.78 -15.52
C TYR A 291 3.36 29.26 -14.10
N HIS A 292 2.61 28.17 -13.98
CA HIS A 292 2.59 27.32 -12.80
C HIS A 292 3.31 26.02 -13.15
N MET A 293 4.38 25.71 -12.44
CA MET A 293 5.28 24.61 -12.75
C MET A 293 5.57 23.78 -11.50
N ASN A 294 5.58 22.46 -11.63
CA ASN A 294 6.15 21.61 -10.60
C ASN A 294 7.67 21.54 -10.78
N LEU A 295 8.40 22.01 -9.79
CA LEU A 295 9.85 22.18 -9.85
C LEU A 295 10.52 21.59 -8.62
N THR A 296 11.68 20.99 -8.84
CA THR A 296 12.65 20.80 -7.76
C THR A 296 13.26 22.15 -7.37
N GLU A 297 13.81 22.25 -6.16
CA GLU A 297 14.48 23.50 -5.73
C GLU A 297 15.63 23.88 -6.67
N LYS A 298 16.39 22.87 -7.14
CA LYS A 298 17.47 23.06 -8.13
C LYS A 298 16.95 23.66 -9.44
N ALA A 299 15.86 23.13 -9.98
CA ALA A 299 15.27 23.66 -11.22
C ALA A 299 14.72 25.10 -11.00
N ALA A 300 14.15 25.39 -9.84
CA ALA A 300 13.70 26.73 -9.49
C ALA A 300 14.87 27.71 -9.39
N GLU A 301 16.00 27.33 -8.80
CA GLU A 301 17.21 28.15 -8.74
C GLU A 301 17.80 28.40 -10.13
N GLU A 302 17.83 27.41 -11.00
CA GLU A 302 18.32 27.55 -12.37
C GLU A 302 17.40 28.47 -13.20
N LEU A 303 16.07 28.37 -13.03
CA LEU A 303 15.13 29.30 -13.66
C LEU A 303 15.35 30.73 -13.22
N ARG A 304 15.63 31.02 -11.93
CA ARG A 304 15.93 32.37 -11.42
C ARG A 304 17.15 33.01 -12.10
N ARG A 305 18.05 32.21 -12.69
CA ARG A 305 19.26 32.69 -13.38
C ARG A 305 19.04 33.01 -14.85
N LEU A 306 17.88 32.70 -15.42
CA LEU A 306 17.58 32.98 -16.82
C LEU A 306 17.22 34.49 -16.99
N ASP A 307 17.81 35.19 -17.97
CA ASP A 307 17.62 36.60 -18.22
C ASP A 307 16.17 37.01 -18.54
N ASN A 308 15.42 36.07 -19.11
CA ASN A 308 14.00 36.29 -19.45
C ASN A 308 13.04 35.91 -18.31
N VAL A 309 13.51 35.36 -17.20
CA VAL A 309 12.71 35.10 -16.00
C VAL A 309 12.80 36.31 -15.05
N THR A 310 11.65 36.80 -14.64
CA THR A 310 11.59 37.99 -13.75
C THR A 310 11.56 37.56 -12.29
N SER A 311 10.82 36.48 -11.99
CA SER A 311 10.69 36.00 -10.62
C SER A 311 10.16 34.53 -10.58
N VAL A 312 10.53 33.83 -9.53
CA VAL A 312 10.10 32.45 -9.26
C VAL A 312 9.73 32.36 -7.78
N TYR A 313 8.46 32.17 -7.50
CA TYR A 313 7.91 32.10 -6.14
C TYR A 313 7.30 30.71 -5.91
N ARG A 314 7.51 30.11 -4.74
CA ARG A 314 6.78 28.92 -4.30
C ARG A 314 5.29 29.27 -4.19
N TYR A 315 4.43 28.50 -4.84
CA TYR A 315 2.98 28.63 -4.68
C TYR A 315 2.56 27.90 -3.41
N LEU A 316 1.87 28.58 -2.52
CA LEU A 316 1.33 28.01 -1.29
C LEU A 316 -0.19 27.91 -1.39
N TYR A 317 -0.71 26.72 -1.19
CA TYR A 317 -2.15 26.48 -1.20
C TYR A 317 -2.80 27.11 0.04
N PRO A 318 -3.91 27.85 -0.14
CA PRO A 318 -4.63 28.44 0.97
C PRO A 318 -5.27 27.36 1.86
N LEU A 319 -5.65 27.74 3.07
CA LEU A 319 -6.47 26.90 3.95
C LEU A 319 -7.81 26.63 3.26
N ASN A 320 -8.22 25.37 3.16
CA ASN A 320 -9.39 24.98 2.36
C ASN A 320 -10.21 23.81 2.93
N GLY A 321 -9.81 23.23 4.07
CA GLY A 321 -10.52 22.11 4.68
C GLY A 321 -10.55 20.79 3.89
N GLU A 322 -9.89 20.72 2.71
CA GLU A 322 -9.85 19.52 1.89
C GLU A 322 -8.90 18.45 2.45
N VAL A 323 -7.93 18.89 3.24
CA VAL A 323 -6.92 18.01 3.84
C VAL A 323 -7.48 17.30 5.07
N PHE A 324 -6.97 16.09 5.31
CA PHE A 324 -7.32 15.27 6.47
C PHE A 324 -7.10 16.05 7.80
N PRO A 325 -7.96 15.96 8.78
CA PRO A 325 -9.21 15.16 8.84
C PRO A 325 -10.45 15.93 8.35
N GLN A 326 -10.28 16.88 7.45
CA GLN A 326 -11.32 17.73 6.86
C GLN A 326 -12.06 18.54 7.94
N TRP A 327 -11.29 19.35 8.70
CA TRP A 327 -11.84 20.23 9.72
C TRP A 327 -12.85 21.23 9.15
N ALA A 328 -14.00 21.36 9.81
CA ALA A 328 -15.03 22.30 9.39
C ALA A 328 -14.59 23.78 9.44
N ASP A 329 -13.56 24.11 10.22
CA ASP A 329 -12.96 25.44 10.33
C ASP A 329 -11.77 25.66 9.41
N GLU A 330 -11.53 24.74 8.47
CA GLU A 330 -10.51 24.86 7.41
C GLU A 330 -9.12 25.27 7.90
N ARG A 331 -8.74 24.83 9.11
CA ARG A 331 -7.52 25.29 9.80
C ARG A 331 -6.21 24.82 9.19
N TRP A 332 -6.25 23.91 8.22
CA TRP A 332 -5.07 23.33 7.56
C TRP A 332 -5.16 23.39 6.04
N SER A 333 -3.98 23.36 5.39
CA SER A 333 -3.83 23.18 3.95
C SER A 333 -2.73 22.17 3.66
N GLN A 334 -2.46 21.92 2.38
CA GLN A 334 -1.34 21.04 1.97
C GLN A 334 0.02 21.58 2.44
N ASP A 335 0.16 22.91 2.55
CA ASP A 335 1.42 23.60 2.84
C ASP A 335 1.52 24.10 4.28
N ASN A 336 0.40 24.23 4.97
CA ASN A 336 0.35 24.61 6.38
C ASN A 336 -0.55 23.62 7.14
N TYR A 337 0.09 22.64 7.75
CA TYR A 337 -0.56 21.43 8.27
C TYR A 337 -0.04 21.04 9.66
N GLY A 338 -0.93 20.57 10.53
CA GLY A 338 -0.58 20.09 11.85
C GLY A 338 -0.42 21.18 12.92
N PRO A 339 0.21 20.86 14.07
CA PRO A 339 0.88 19.59 14.36
C PRO A 339 -0.07 18.39 14.46
N ILE A 340 0.40 17.24 13.97
CA ILE A 340 -0.30 15.96 14.11
C ILE A 340 0.65 14.92 14.70
N TRP A 341 0.17 14.19 15.72
CA TRP A 341 0.90 13.08 16.30
C TRP A 341 0.55 11.77 15.57
N ILE A 342 1.56 11.00 15.24
CA ILE A 342 1.40 9.73 14.51
C ILE A 342 1.18 8.60 15.52
N PRO A 343 0.03 7.92 15.51
CA PRO A 343 -0.28 6.89 16.49
C PRO A 343 0.74 5.74 16.50
N GLN A 344 1.03 5.29 17.71
CA GLN A 344 1.97 4.18 17.97
C GLN A 344 1.24 3.07 18.71
N LYS A 345 1.54 1.84 18.37
CA LYS A 345 1.01 0.64 19.03
C LYS A 345 1.25 0.68 20.54
N GLY A 346 0.17 0.42 21.30
CA GLY A 346 0.18 0.43 22.75
C GLY A 346 0.15 1.83 23.39
N ALA A 347 0.25 2.91 22.62
CA ALA A 347 0.07 4.25 23.13
C ALA A 347 -1.42 4.57 23.31
N THR A 348 -1.74 5.35 24.36
CA THR A 348 -3.09 5.75 24.70
C THR A 348 -3.26 7.26 24.53
N VAL A 349 -4.36 7.67 23.92
CA VAL A 349 -4.73 9.08 23.76
C VAL A 349 -6.07 9.35 24.45
N ALA A 350 -6.20 10.52 25.07
CA ALA A 350 -7.51 11.00 25.53
C ALA A 350 -8.39 11.34 24.31
N LEU A 351 -9.63 10.87 24.31
CA LEU A 351 -10.61 11.16 23.28
C LEU A 351 -11.50 12.34 23.65
N SER A 352 -11.74 13.19 22.67
CA SER A 352 -12.72 14.27 22.73
C SER A 352 -13.43 14.42 21.38
N THR A 353 -14.57 15.05 21.35
CA THR A 353 -15.28 15.36 20.10
C THR A 353 -14.45 16.23 19.15
N GLU A 354 -13.48 17.00 19.68
CA GLU A 354 -12.55 17.80 18.89
C GLU A 354 -11.50 16.96 18.15
N ASN A 355 -10.87 15.99 18.84
CA ASN A 355 -9.81 15.19 18.21
C ASN A 355 -10.32 13.89 17.57
N LEU A 356 -11.57 13.52 17.80
CA LEU A 356 -12.17 12.31 17.23
C LEU A 356 -12.06 12.21 15.70
N PRO A 357 -12.19 13.28 14.91
CA PRO A 357 -12.01 13.20 13.46
C PRO A 357 -10.65 12.65 13.04
N LEU A 358 -9.58 12.86 13.82
CA LEU A 358 -8.25 12.30 13.57
C LEU A 358 -8.23 10.77 13.73
N TYR A 359 -8.98 10.24 14.70
CA TYR A 359 -8.88 8.84 15.11
C TYR A 359 -10.08 7.99 14.70
N ARG A 360 -11.19 8.60 14.25
CA ARG A 360 -12.41 7.90 13.86
C ARG A 360 -12.13 6.74 12.90
N ARG A 361 -11.39 7.00 11.83
CA ARG A 361 -11.09 5.98 10.83
C ARG A 361 -10.19 4.86 11.36
N ILE A 362 -9.28 5.18 12.27
CA ILE A 362 -8.45 4.20 12.97
C ILE A 362 -9.36 3.24 13.74
N ILE A 363 -10.22 3.80 14.58
CA ILE A 363 -11.10 3.03 15.46
C ILE A 363 -12.06 2.17 14.65
N GLU A 364 -12.77 2.76 13.67
CA GLU A 364 -13.83 2.07 12.92
C GLU A 364 -13.28 1.14 11.81
N ALA A 365 -12.41 1.67 10.94
CA ALA A 365 -12.07 0.99 9.71
C ALA A 365 -10.78 0.13 9.80
N TYR A 366 -9.83 0.52 10.65
CA TYR A 366 -8.56 -0.19 10.74
C TYR A 366 -8.52 -1.17 11.91
N GLU A 367 -9.06 -0.79 13.06
CA GLU A 367 -9.06 -1.63 14.25
C GLU A 367 -10.42 -2.32 14.49
N GLY A 368 -11.45 -1.99 13.69
CA GLY A 368 -12.69 -2.77 13.56
C GLY A 368 -13.70 -2.59 14.69
N HIS A 369 -13.61 -1.48 15.42
CA HIS A 369 -14.55 -1.14 16.48
C HIS A 369 -15.78 -0.40 15.97
N THR A 370 -16.88 -0.47 16.69
CA THR A 370 -18.05 0.38 16.46
C THR A 370 -17.90 1.69 17.23
N LEU A 371 -18.17 2.83 16.58
CA LEU A 371 -18.04 4.14 17.18
C LEU A 371 -19.38 4.89 17.10
N ALA A 372 -19.85 5.38 18.22
CA ALA A 372 -21.03 6.24 18.30
C ALA A 372 -20.72 7.51 19.13
N VAL A 373 -21.41 8.60 18.83
CA VAL A 373 -21.28 9.86 19.57
C VAL A 373 -22.68 10.28 20.02
N ASP A 374 -22.87 10.40 21.33
CA ASP A 374 -24.10 10.88 21.97
C ASP A 374 -23.80 12.20 22.71
N GLY A 375 -24.08 13.31 22.05
CA GLY A 375 -23.72 14.64 22.54
C GLY A 375 -22.19 14.79 22.65
N LYS A 376 -21.68 14.84 23.89
CA LYS A 376 -20.24 14.89 24.18
C LYS A 376 -19.64 13.53 24.55
N ARG A 377 -20.47 12.47 24.64
CA ARG A 377 -20.02 11.14 25.01
C ARG A 377 -19.61 10.38 23.78
N ILE A 378 -18.43 9.79 23.83
CA ILE A 378 -17.93 8.89 22.81
C ILE A 378 -18.16 7.47 23.31
N LEU A 379 -18.74 6.62 22.48
CA LEU A 379 -19.00 5.21 22.78
C LEU A 379 -18.20 4.37 21.79
N ILE A 380 -17.41 3.43 22.30
CA ILE A 380 -16.70 2.43 21.50
C ILE A 380 -17.25 1.06 21.91
N ASP A 381 -17.73 0.28 20.94
CA ASP A 381 -18.38 -1.01 21.13
C ASP A 381 -19.56 -0.96 22.13
N GLY A 382 -20.23 0.20 22.17
CA GLY A 382 -21.35 0.47 23.06
C GLY A 382 -20.99 0.96 24.48
N GLU A 383 -19.71 0.97 24.83
CA GLU A 383 -19.20 1.41 26.12
C GLU A 383 -18.63 2.83 26.07
N PRO A 384 -18.86 3.68 27.12
CA PRO A 384 -18.27 5.01 27.18
C PRO A 384 -16.73 4.95 27.20
N ALA A 385 -16.10 5.68 26.28
CA ALA A 385 -14.64 5.74 26.15
C ALA A 385 -14.15 7.19 26.26
N ALA A 386 -13.33 7.47 27.27
CA ALA A 386 -12.63 8.74 27.44
C ALA A 386 -11.21 8.71 26.84
N GLU A 387 -10.70 7.55 26.53
CA GLU A 387 -9.37 7.32 25.96
C GLU A 387 -9.41 6.14 24.98
N TYR A 388 -8.37 6.05 24.15
CA TYR A 388 -8.21 4.96 23.20
C TYR A 388 -6.76 4.50 23.14
N THR A 389 -6.52 3.19 23.18
CA THR A 389 -5.20 2.57 23.06
C THR A 389 -5.09 1.92 21.69
N PHE A 390 -4.10 2.33 20.90
CA PHE A 390 -3.90 1.83 19.53
C PHE A 390 -3.35 0.41 19.51
N ALA A 391 -3.97 -0.44 18.69
CA ALA A 391 -3.56 -1.83 18.50
C ALA A 391 -2.43 -2.00 17.48
N MET A 392 -2.22 -1.01 16.60
CA MET A 392 -1.24 -1.03 15.50
C MET A 392 -0.35 0.21 15.51
N ASP A 393 0.78 0.11 14.80
CA ASP A 393 1.63 1.24 14.41
C ASP A 393 1.06 1.92 13.17
N TYR A 394 1.25 3.25 13.07
CA TYR A 394 0.78 4.07 11.96
C TYR A 394 1.93 4.89 11.38
N TYR A 395 1.82 5.19 10.09
CA TYR A 395 2.84 5.91 9.33
C TYR A 395 2.21 7.09 8.60
N TRP A 396 3.05 8.08 8.27
CA TRP A 396 2.65 9.21 7.45
C TRP A 396 3.42 9.20 6.14
N MET A 397 2.69 9.07 5.05
CA MET A 397 3.21 8.88 3.71
C MET A 397 2.94 10.10 2.85
N MET A 398 3.97 10.64 2.20
CA MET A 398 3.84 11.78 1.28
C MET A 398 4.51 11.48 -0.07
N GLY A 399 3.90 11.97 -1.16
CA GLY A 399 4.52 11.91 -2.47
C GLY A 399 5.63 12.95 -2.63
N ASP A 400 6.63 12.66 -3.45
CA ASP A 400 7.73 13.59 -3.72
C ASP A 400 7.30 14.75 -4.64
N ASN A 401 6.34 14.49 -5.56
CA ASN A 401 5.63 15.56 -6.27
C ASN A 401 4.54 16.15 -5.35
N ARG A 402 4.91 17.05 -4.44
CA ARG A 402 4.14 17.49 -3.28
C ARG A 402 2.73 17.97 -3.62
N HIS A 403 2.56 18.71 -4.71
CA HIS A 403 1.27 19.29 -5.10
C HIS A 403 0.52 18.48 -6.17
N ASN A 404 1.14 17.41 -6.69
CA ASN A 404 0.51 16.44 -7.58
C ASN A 404 0.52 15.04 -6.97
N SER A 405 0.17 14.96 -5.69
CA SER A 405 0.13 13.69 -4.95
C SER A 405 -1.09 13.65 -4.04
N ALA A 406 -1.95 12.67 -4.26
CA ALA A 406 -2.87 12.21 -3.23
C ALA A 406 -2.07 11.35 -2.25
N ASP A 407 -2.00 11.77 -0.96
CA ASP A 407 -1.19 11.14 0.09
C ASP A 407 -1.82 11.33 1.49
N SER A 408 -1.07 11.05 2.55
CA SER A 408 -1.60 11.12 3.93
C SER A 408 -2.18 12.48 4.31
N ARG A 409 -1.82 13.55 3.62
CA ARG A 409 -2.45 14.86 3.83
C ARG A 409 -3.94 14.86 3.48
N PHE A 410 -4.41 13.90 2.68
CA PHE A 410 -5.81 13.78 2.23
C PHE A 410 -6.56 12.62 2.89
N TRP A 411 -5.94 11.44 3.03
CA TRP A 411 -6.60 10.26 3.60
C TRP A 411 -6.18 9.92 5.03
N GLY A 412 -5.13 10.57 5.58
CA GLY A 412 -4.64 10.35 6.94
C GLY A 412 -3.61 9.24 7.06
N PHE A 413 -3.66 8.51 8.16
CA PHE A 413 -2.68 7.52 8.57
C PHE A 413 -2.68 6.27 7.70
N VAL A 414 -1.50 5.66 7.54
CA VAL A 414 -1.31 4.34 6.92
C VAL A 414 -0.99 3.33 8.02
N PRO A 415 -1.86 2.33 8.27
CA PRO A 415 -1.63 1.32 9.29
C PRO A 415 -0.50 0.35 8.91
N GLU A 416 0.14 -0.28 9.91
CA GLU A 416 1.21 -1.25 9.68
C GLU A 416 0.79 -2.47 8.84
N ASP A 417 -0.47 -2.90 8.94
CA ASP A 417 -1.02 -4.02 8.19
C ASP A 417 -1.25 -3.72 6.69
N HIS A 418 -1.12 -2.46 6.28
CA HIS A 418 -1.19 -2.02 4.88
C HIS A 418 0.18 -2.00 4.18
N ILE A 419 1.30 -2.06 4.90
CA ILE A 419 2.65 -2.04 4.32
C ILE A 419 2.90 -3.36 3.56
N VAL A 420 3.47 -3.27 2.37
CA VAL A 420 3.74 -4.43 1.50
C VAL A 420 5.14 -5.00 1.72
#